data_b371526d0a6675a776968987b109a0f3
#
_entry.id   b371526d0a6675a776968987b109a0f3
#
_cell.length_a   1.000
_cell.length_b   1.000
_cell.length_c   1.000
_cell.angle_alpha   90.00
_cell.angle_beta   90.00
_cell.angle_gamma   90.00
#
_symmetry.space_group_name_H-M   'P 1'
#
loop_
_entity.id
_entity.type
_entity.pdbx_description
1 polymer ?
#
loop_
_entity_poly.entity_id
_entity_poly.type
_entity_poly.pdbx_seq_one_letter_code
_entity_poly.pdbx_strand_id
1 'polypeptide(L)'
;MGVSVMRSVRIWFTKKDTAKYISHLDLTRCLIRAFRRTDIPLWYTEGFNPHPHLVFGLSLPLGVEGLREPLDIRLNDENYPMERVIEQLNSVMVPGIEFLEVAEPIEKNLQINKARYTVEILNVNDAKTFYNKIKTEI
;
A
#
# COMPACT_ATOMS: atom_id res chain seq x y z
N MET A 1 23.65 4.96 -24.80
CA MET A 1 22.98 3.75 -24.36
C MET A 1 23.00 3.65 -22.85
N GLY A 2 21.92 3.93 -22.23
CA GLY A 2 21.83 3.79 -20.78
C GLY A 2 21.39 2.39 -20.39
N VAL A 3 22.11 1.76 -19.48
CA VAL A 3 21.51 0.69 -18.69
C VAL A 3 20.42 1.36 -17.85
N SER A 4 19.16 0.94 -18.00
CA SER A 4 18.12 1.47 -17.16
C SER A 4 18.40 1.05 -15.72
N VAL A 5 18.68 2.01 -14.85
CA VAL A 5 18.94 1.76 -13.46
C VAL A 5 17.62 1.75 -12.71
N MET A 6 17.22 0.57 -12.25
CA MET A 6 16.05 0.42 -11.41
C MET A 6 16.33 0.97 -10.02
N ARG A 7 15.36 1.68 -9.48
CA ARG A 7 15.41 2.19 -8.13
C ARG A 7 14.22 1.64 -7.33
N SER A 8 14.50 0.96 -6.24
CA SER A 8 13.47 0.52 -5.32
C SER A 8 13.09 1.66 -4.38
N VAL A 9 11.81 1.85 -4.21
CA VAL A 9 11.26 2.92 -3.36
C VAL A 9 10.16 2.31 -2.50
N ARG A 10 10.15 2.66 -1.22
CA ARG A 10 9.09 2.27 -0.29
C ARG A 10 8.21 3.46 -0.01
N ILE A 11 6.91 3.27 -0.19
CA ILE A 11 5.90 4.28 0.10
C ILE A 11 4.94 3.75 1.15
N TRP A 12 4.41 4.65 1.97
CA TRP A 12 3.42 4.32 2.99
C TRP A 12 2.12 5.02 2.67
N PHE A 13 1.03 4.30 2.84
CA PHE A 13 -0.30 4.81 2.52
C PHE A 13 -1.33 4.41 3.56
N THR A 14 -2.46 5.11 3.54
CA THR A 14 -3.64 4.74 4.32
C THR A 14 -4.62 3.97 3.45
N LYS A 15 -5.42 3.13 4.08
CA LYS A 15 -6.62 2.55 3.48
C LYS A 15 -7.70 2.60 4.55
N LYS A 16 -8.50 3.67 4.54
CA LYS A 16 -9.43 3.97 5.63
C LYS A 16 -10.76 4.49 5.10
N ASP A 17 -11.71 4.72 5.99
CA ASP A 17 -13.05 5.20 5.66
C ASP A 17 -13.72 4.27 4.65
N THR A 18 -14.29 4.79 3.58
CA THR A 18 -14.94 3.96 2.56
C THR A 18 -13.96 3.07 1.80
N ALA A 19 -12.68 3.45 1.72
CA ALA A 19 -11.67 2.65 1.04
C ALA A 19 -11.38 1.31 1.74
N LYS A 20 -11.71 1.16 3.02
CA LYS A 20 -11.54 -0.11 3.72
C LYS A 20 -12.36 -1.26 3.11
N TYR A 21 -13.39 -0.94 2.35
CA TYR A 21 -14.25 -1.92 1.68
C TYR A 21 -13.76 -2.32 0.29
N ILE A 22 -12.62 -1.79 -0.15
CA ILE A 22 -11.97 -2.20 -1.39
C ILE A 22 -11.17 -3.47 -1.11
N SER A 23 -11.38 -4.52 -1.90
CA SER A 23 -10.60 -5.76 -1.78
C SER A 23 -9.13 -5.50 -2.14
N HIS A 24 -8.25 -6.39 -1.70
CA HIS A 24 -6.83 -6.25 -2.05
C HIS A 24 -6.60 -6.29 -3.56
N LEU A 25 -7.31 -7.15 -4.27
CA LEU A 25 -7.22 -7.22 -5.72
C LEU A 25 -7.67 -5.92 -6.39
N ASP A 26 -8.79 -5.35 -5.93
CA ASP A 26 -9.29 -4.10 -6.47
C ASP A 26 -8.38 -2.92 -6.09
N LEU A 27 -7.77 -2.95 -4.91
CA LEU A 27 -6.76 -1.97 -4.52
C LEU A 27 -5.57 -2.01 -5.49
N THR A 28 -5.06 -3.21 -5.80
CA THR A 28 -3.96 -3.39 -6.74
C THR A 28 -4.31 -2.81 -8.10
N ARG A 29 -5.51 -3.13 -8.60
CA ARG A 29 -6.00 -2.60 -9.88
C ARG A 29 -6.14 -1.08 -9.86
N CYS A 30 -6.66 -0.55 -8.76
CA CYS A 30 -6.81 0.90 -8.56
C CYS A 30 -5.45 1.60 -8.60
N LEU A 31 -4.45 1.03 -7.92
CA LEU A 31 -3.09 1.57 -7.92
C LEU A 31 -2.45 1.54 -9.31
N ILE A 32 -2.59 0.44 -10.03
CA ILE A 32 -2.06 0.34 -11.39
C ILE A 32 -2.67 1.42 -12.29
N ARG A 33 -3.98 1.63 -12.21
CA ARG A 33 -4.64 2.70 -12.96
C ARG A 33 -4.18 4.08 -12.53
N ALA A 34 -3.98 4.29 -11.23
CA ALA A 34 -3.49 5.56 -10.71
C ALA A 34 -2.08 5.86 -11.22
N PHE A 35 -1.18 4.90 -11.19
CA PHE A 35 0.17 5.08 -11.72
C PHE A 35 0.18 5.44 -13.19
N ARG A 36 -0.72 4.85 -13.99
CA ARG A 36 -0.84 5.18 -15.42
C ARG A 36 -1.30 6.60 -15.68
N ARG A 37 -1.93 7.24 -14.71
CA ARG A 37 -2.39 8.62 -14.78
C ARG A 37 -1.35 9.63 -14.29
N THR A 38 -0.21 9.14 -13.86
CA THR A 38 0.93 9.95 -13.41
C THR A 38 2.07 9.84 -14.42
N ASP A 39 3.10 10.67 -14.24
CA ASP A 39 4.35 10.54 -15.01
C ASP A 39 5.42 9.72 -14.28
N ILE A 40 5.04 9.03 -13.21
CA ILE A 40 5.96 8.20 -12.43
C ILE A 40 6.47 7.05 -13.30
N PRO A 41 7.79 6.95 -13.53
CA PRO A 41 8.36 5.95 -14.43
C PRO A 41 8.50 4.59 -13.74
N LEU A 42 7.39 3.83 -13.66
CA LEU A 42 7.43 2.50 -13.09
C LEU A 42 8.20 1.51 -13.97
N TRP A 43 8.94 0.63 -13.31
CA TRP A 43 9.52 -0.52 -13.99
C TRP A 43 8.48 -1.63 -14.10
N TYR A 44 8.35 -2.20 -15.31
CA TYR A 44 7.44 -3.30 -15.61
C TYR A 44 8.20 -4.60 -15.73
N THR A 45 7.59 -5.69 -15.29
CA THR A 45 8.17 -7.01 -15.48
C THR A 45 8.26 -7.36 -16.97
N GLU A 46 9.24 -8.17 -17.33
CA GLU A 46 9.40 -8.66 -18.70
C GLU A 46 8.56 -9.93 -18.91
N GLY A 47 8.17 -10.21 -20.15
CA GLY A 47 7.41 -11.40 -20.49
C GLY A 47 6.11 -11.10 -21.23
N PHE A 48 5.24 -12.11 -21.32
CA PHE A 48 3.99 -12.01 -22.08
C PHE A 48 2.95 -11.11 -21.46
N ASN A 49 3.03 -10.89 -20.16
CA ASN A 49 2.07 -10.06 -19.43
C ASN A 49 2.81 -9.06 -18.55
N PRO A 50 3.34 -7.98 -19.15
CA PRO A 50 4.07 -6.97 -18.38
C PRO A 50 3.14 -6.31 -17.35
N HIS A 51 3.61 -6.23 -16.12
CA HIS A 51 2.89 -5.53 -15.04
C HIS A 51 3.89 -4.80 -14.15
N PRO A 52 3.46 -3.73 -13.46
CA PRO A 52 4.35 -3.02 -12.57
C PRO A 52 4.71 -3.87 -11.36
N HIS A 53 5.92 -3.71 -10.85
CA HIS A 53 6.36 -4.39 -9.66
C HIS A 53 5.81 -3.67 -8.42
N LEU A 54 4.79 -4.26 -7.81
CA LEU A 54 4.17 -3.76 -6.60
C LEU A 54 4.22 -4.85 -5.54
N VAL A 55 4.90 -4.59 -4.41
CA VAL A 55 5.00 -5.54 -3.32
C VAL A 55 4.42 -4.92 -2.05
N PHE A 56 3.28 -5.44 -1.64
CA PHE A 56 2.62 -5.02 -0.41
C PHE A 56 3.22 -5.73 0.80
N GLY A 57 3.29 -5.03 1.93
CA GLY A 57 3.75 -5.65 3.16
C GLY A 57 2.74 -6.63 3.73
N LEU A 58 1.48 -6.25 3.72
CA LEU A 58 0.38 -7.04 4.25
C LEU A 58 -0.87 -6.78 3.43
N SER A 59 -1.56 -7.85 3.03
CA SER A 59 -2.88 -7.72 2.43
C SER A 59 -3.91 -7.47 3.52
N LEU A 60 -4.54 -6.30 3.49
CA LEU A 60 -5.60 -5.99 4.44
C LEU A 60 -6.89 -6.70 4.08
N PRO A 61 -7.52 -7.43 5.00
CA PRO A 61 -8.85 -8.00 4.78
C PRO A 61 -9.88 -6.91 4.51
N LEU A 62 -10.95 -7.27 3.81
CA LEU A 62 -12.05 -6.36 3.55
C LEU A 62 -12.64 -5.81 4.86
N GLY A 63 -12.79 -4.51 4.93
CA GLY A 63 -13.34 -3.84 6.12
C GLY A 63 -12.32 -3.49 7.19
N VAL A 64 -11.05 -3.87 7.01
CA VAL A 64 -9.97 -3.50 7.95
C VAL A 64 -9.25 -2.26 7.44
N GLU A 65 -9.15 -1.26 8.30
CA GLU A 65 -8.43 -0.04 7.97
C GLU A 65 -6.93 -0.19 8.17
N GLY A 66 -6.15 0.38 7.25
CA GLY A 66 -4.71 0.52 7.40
C GLY A 66 -4.34 1.98 7.54
N LEU A 67 -3.59 2.34 8.57
CA LEU A 67 -3.19 3.72 8.82
C LEU A 67 -1.81 4.04 8.26
N ARG A 68 -0.98 3.03 8.07
CA ARG A 68 0.38 3.20 7.54
C ARG A 68 0.84 1.89 6.93
N GLU A 69 0.46 1.65 5.70
CA GLU A 69 0.74 0.41 5.00
C GLU A 69 1.91 0.60 4.04
N PRO A 70 2.94 -0.25 4.11
CA PRO A 70 4.08 -0.15 3.21
C PRO A 70 3.81 -0.81 1.86
N LEU A 71 4.31 -0.18 0.82
CA LEU A 71 4.28 -0.68 -0.54
C LEU A 71 5.63 -0.42 -1.19
N ASP A 72 6.28 -1.45 -1.68
CA ASP A 72 7.51 -1.33 -2.44
C ASP A 72 7.20 -1.28 -3.92
N ILE A 73 7.76 -0.29 -4.59
CA ILE A 73 7.68 -0.11 -6.03
C ILE A 73 9.09 -0.03 -6.61
N ARG A 74 9.19 -0.26 -7.91
CA ARG A 74 10.45 -0.04 -8.64
C ARG A 74 10.25 1.02 -9.69
N LEU A 75 11.15 1.99 -9.68
CA LEU A 75 11.19 3.05 -10.67
C LEU A 75 12.25 2.72 -11.74
N ASN A 76 11.96 3.13 -12.96
CA ASN A 76 12.87 2.99 -14.09
C ASN A 76 13.74 4.23 -14.31
N ASP A 77 13.86 5.07 -13.28
CA ASP A 77 14.65 6.29 -13.29
C ASP A 77 15.18 6.56 -11.89
N GLU A 78 16.49 6.46 -11.71
CA GLU A 78 17.14 6.68 -10.42
C GLU A 78 17.07 8.14 -9.94
N ASN A 79 16.82 9.06 -10.85
CA ASN A 79 16.84 10.50 -10.57
C ASN A 79 15.45 11.10 -10.36
N TYR A 80 14.39 10.29 -10.45
CA TYR A 80 13.03 10.80 -10.27
C TYR A 80 12.85 11.32 -8.84
N PRO A 81 12.36 12.57 -8.66
CA PRO A 81 12.21 13.14 -7.33
C PRO A 81 11.21 12.35 -6.47
N MET A 82 11.62 11.97 -5.27
CA MET A 82 10.77 11.19 -4.37
C MET A 82 9.51 11.95 -3.95
N GLU A 83 9.63 13.24 -3.69
CA GLU A 83 8.50 14.09 -3.29
C GLU A 83 7.41 14.08 -4.37
N ARG A 84 7.82 14.00 -5.62
CA ARG A 84 6.89 13.99 -6.74
C ARG A 84 6.05 12.71 -6.79
N VAL A 85 6.57 11.60 -6.27
CA VAL A 85 5.82 10.34 -6.20
C VAL A 85 4.57 10.53 -5.33
N ILE A 86 4.72 11.11 -4.16
CA ILE A 86 3.60 11.36 -3.23
C ILE A 86 2.61 12.35 -3.82
N GLU A 87 3.10 13.46 -4.34
CA GLU A 87 2.26 14.50 -4.93
C GLU A 87 1.43 13.97 -6.10
N GLN A 88 2.05 13.26 -7.01
CA GLN A 88 1.40 12.70 -8.19
C GLN A 88 0.34 11.67 -7.80
N LEU A 89 0.67 10.75 -6.91
CA LEU A 89 -0.27 9.71 -6.50
C LEU A 89 -1.47 10.29 -5.77
N ASN A 90 -1.27 11.22 -4.86
CA ASN A 90 -2.38 11.83 -4.12
C ASN A 90 -3.30 12.64 -5.03
N SER A 91 -2.81 13.13 -6.16
CA SER A 91 -3.63 13.88 -7.11
C SER A 91 -4.63 13.01 -7.87
N VAL A 92 -4.41 11.70 -7.95
CA VAL A 92 -5.22 10.76 -8.74
C VAL A 92 -5.90 9.67 -7.93
N MET A 93 -5.66 9.60 -6.62
CA MET A 93 -6.21 8.54 -5.78
C MET A 93 -7.62 8.84 -5.30
N VAL A 94 -8.34 7.75 -4.98
CA VAL A 94 -9.69 7.80 -4.43
C VAL A 94 -9.66 8.23 -2.96
N PRO A 95 -10.77 8.77 -2.42
CA PRO A 95 -10.84 9.11 -1.00
C PRO A 95 -10.58 7.90 -0.10
N GLY A 96 -9.88 8.14 1.00
CA GLY A 96 -9.51 7.10 1.96
C GLY A 96 -8.17 6.45 1.71
N ILE A 97 -7.60 6.62 0.53
CA ILE A 97 -6.24 6.19 0.21
C ILE A 97 -5.37 7.44 0.04
N GLU A 98 -4.47 7.65 0.97
CA GLU A 98 -3.56 8.78 0.97
C GLU A 98 -2.14 8.27 1.14
N PHE A 99 -1.23 8.77 0.31
CA PHE A 99 0.19 8.45 0.43
C PHE A 99 0.84 9.45 1.37
N LEU A 100 1.53 8.91 2.37
CA LEU A 100 2.02 9.67 3.52
C LEU A 100 3.50 10.01 3.40
N GLU A 101 4.30 9.05 2.97
CA GLU A 101 5.75 9.13 3.02
C GLU A 101 6.37 8.25 1.96
N VAL A 102 7.56 8.64 1.51
CA VAL A 102 8.37 7.88 0.57
C VAL A 102 9.80 7.86 1.07
N ALA A 103 10.47 6.71 0.96
CA ALA A 103 11.86 6.57 1.33
C ALA A 103 12.52 5.44 0.55
N GLU A 104 13.85 5.40 0.59
CA GLU A 104 14.58 4.23 0.10
C GLU A 104 14.45 3.12 1.14
N PRO A 105 14.20 1.86 0.71
CA PRO A 105 14.11 0.76 1.65
C PRO A 105 15.46 0.52 2.31
N ILE A 106 15.48 0.43 3.63
CA ILE A 106 16.68 0.07 4.38
C ILE A 106 17.00 -1.40 4.15
N GLU A 107 15.98 -2.24 4.14
CA GLU A 107 16.07 -3.65 3.81
C GLU A 107 15.49 -3.91 2.44
N LYS A 108 16.17 -4.75 1.65
CA LYS A 108 15.78 -5.03 0.27
C LYS A 108 14.43 -5.75 0.16
N ASN A 109 14.09 -6.54 1.16
CA ASN A 109 12.85 -7.30 1.18
C ASN A 109 11.91 -6.71 2.24
N LEU A 110 10.67 -6.52 1.86
CA LEU A 110 9.64 -6.07 2.78
C LEU A 110 9.21 -7.23 3.66
N GLN A 111 9.68 -7.21 4.91
CA GLN A 111 9.34 -8.23 5.90
C GLN A 111 8.54 -7.62 7.04
N ILE A 112 7.40 -8.21 7.34
CA ILE A 112 6.55 -7.79 8.45
C ILE A 112 6.52 -8.93 9.46
N ASN A 113 7.08 -8.69 10.64
CA ASN A 113 7.10 -9.67 11.74
C ASN A 113 5.91 -9.51 12.68
N LYS A 114 5.38 -8.30 12.80
CA LYS A 114 4.30 -7.98 13.72
C LYS A 114 3.35 -6.98 13.12
N ALA A 115 2.07 -7.11 13.44
CA ALA A 115 1.05 -6.14 13.09
C ALA A 115 0.27 -5.75 14.35
N ARG A 116 -0.08 -4.47 14.45
CA ARG A 116 -0.90 -3.96 15.56
C ARG A 116 -2.31 -3.70 15.06
N TYR A 117 -3.28 -4.28 15.74
CA TYR A 117 -4.68 -4.07 15.42
C TYR A 117 -5.38 -3.34 16.58
N THR A 118 -6.17 -2.34 16.23
CA THR A 118 -7.08 -1.71 17.17
C THR A 118 -8.48 -2.13 16.80
N VAL A 119 -9.19 -2.74 17.74
CA VAL A 119 -10.56 -3.22 17.55
C VAL A 119 -11.48 -2.37 18.42
N GLU A 120 -12.43 -1.69 17.76
CA GLU A 120 -13.45 -0.91 18.45
C GLU A 120 -14.75 -1.69 18.46
N ILE A 121 -15.31 -1.89 19.66
CA ILE A 121 -16.56 -2.63 19.83
C ILE A 121 -17.70 -1.62 19.91
N LEU A 122 -18.55 -1.63 18.88
CA LEU A 122 -19.63 -0.65 18.74
C LEU A 122 -20.91 -1.06 19.47
N ASN A 123 -21.13 -2.36 19.73
CA ASN A 123 -22.31 -2.85 20.46
C ASN A 123 -21.95 -3.12 21.92
N VAL A 124 -22.36 -2.21 22.80
CA VAL A 124 -22.01 -2.25 24.23
C VAL A 124 -22.60 -3.46 24.96
N ASN A 125 -23.75 -3.98 24.52
CA ASN A 125 -24.44 -5.08 25.22
C ASN A 125 -23.65 -6.39 25.17
N ASP A 126 -22.93 -6.64 24.06
CA ASP A 126 -22.16 -7.86 23.88
C ASP A 126 -20.65 -7.60 23.86
N ALA A 127 -20.23 -6.37 24.13
CA ALA A 127 -18.84 -5.96 24.03
C ALA A 127 -17.90 -6.82 24.88
N LYS A 128 -18.30 -7.13 26.09
CA LYS A 128 -17.49 -7.89 27.03
C LYS A 128 -17.28 -9.34 26.57
N THR A 129 -18.33 -9.97 26.09
CA THR A 129 -18.28 -11.35 25.57
C THR A 129 -17.45 -11.41 24.30
N PHE A 130 -17.64 -10.46 23.41
CA PHE A 130 -16.89 -10.36 22.16
C PHE A 130 -15.41 -10.13 22.42
N TYR A 131 -15.07 -9.24 23.33
CA TYR A 131 -13.68 -8.96 23.71
C TYR A 131 -12.99 -10.21 24.29
N ASN A 132 -13.65 -10.93 25.17
CA ASN A 132 -13.12 -12.15 25.75
C ASN A 132 -12.90 -13.23 24.70
N LYS A 133 -13.78 -13.33 23.71
CA LYS A 133 -13.65 -14.28 22.61
C LYS A 133 -12.44 -13.96 21.73
N ILE A 134 -12.23 -12.69 21.37
CA ILE A 134 -11.07 -12.26 20.60
C ILE A 134 -9.79 -12.55 21.36
N LYS A 135 -9.77 -12.24 22.66
CA LYS A 135 -8.60 -12.44 23.50
C LYS A 135 -8.19 -13.90 23.61
N THR A 136 -9.13 -14.84 23.50
CA THR A 136 -8.84 -16.27 23.56
C THR A 136 -8.30 -16.83 22.24
N GLU A 137 -8.57 -16.18 21.11
CA GLU A 137 -8.15 -16.62 19.77
C GLU A 137 -6.79 -16.08 19.32
N ILE A 138 -6.26 -15.12 20.05
CA ILE A 138 -4.94 -14.53 19.78
C ILE A 138 -3.87 -15.28 20.66
#